data_3dd8c995a33caf1b61639af1e2d3a96c
#
_entry.id   3dd8c995a33caf1b61639af1e2d3a96c
#
_cell.length_a   1.000
_cell.length_b   1.000
_cell.length_c   1.000
_cell.angle_alpha   90.00
_cell.angle_beta   90.00
_cell.angle_gamma   90.00
#
_symmetry.space_group_name_H-M   'P 1'
#
loop_
_entity.id
_entity.type
_entity.pdbx_description
1 polymer ?
#
loop_
_entity_poly.entity_id
_entity_poly.type
_entity_poly.pdbx_seq_one_letter_code
_entity_poly.pdbx_strand_id
1 'polypeptide(L)'
;KTSFKATDIIIIANPIRTADGLHKKRRIVSITEVRKEWEEDPLRENGFVDLMRYNPKTDQLEMTDNLINGDSDIIKSIASNVKEWAGNWDAVWDNIMLRASIKKTLVETATKIKNPLLLEAEFTIRSNDEFHRISDSVREKYEIIDTKRIYFEWNEWLKKQIKLKNSFA
;
A
#
# COMPACT_ATOMS: atom_id res chain seq x y z
N LYS A 1 -21.08 -13.35 16.37
CA LYS A 1 -20.45 -12.12 16.92
C LYS A 1 -18.95 -12.29 17.09
N THR A 2 -18.47 -13.32 17.77
CA THR A 2 -17.05 -13.54 18.11
C THR A 2 -16.16 -13.66 16.86
N SER A 3 -16.62 -14.29 15.78
CA SER A 3 -15.84 -14.46 14.53
C SER A 3 -15.52 -13.14 13.83
N PHE A 4 -16.43 -12.16 13.86
CA PHE A 4 -16.17 -10.84 13.30
C PHE A 4 -15.14 -10.06 14.10
N LYS A 5 -15.14 -10.19 15.43
CA LYS A 5 -14.13 -9.54 16.28
C LYS A 5 -12.71 -10.12 16.08
N ALA A 6 -12.59 -11.30 15.49
CA ALA A 6 -11.29 -11.89 15.11
C ALA A 6 -10.80 -11.42 13.73
N THR A 7 -11.67 -10.76 12.95
CA THR A 7 -11.31 -10.23 11.63
C THR A 7 -10.85 -8.79 11.76
N ASP A 8 -9.72 -8.45 11.17
CA ASP A 8 -9.17 -7.10 11.20
C ASP A 8 -9.55 -6.31 9.95
N ILE A 9 -9.42 -6.91 8.78
CA ILE A 9 -9.69 -6.26 7.50
C ILE A 9 -10.55 -7.18 6.62
N ILE A 10 -11.55 -6.59 5.97
CA ILE A 10 -12.37 -7.23 4.95
C ILE A 10 -12.03 -6.59 3.60
N ILE A 11 -11.64 -7.42 2.64
CA ILE A 11 -11.39 -7.00 1.25
C ILE A 11 -12.45 -7.64 0.38
N ILE A 12 -13.26 -6.82 -0.29
CA ILE A 12 -14.32 -7.30 -1.19
C ILE A 12 -13.85 -7.11 -2.63
N ALA A 13 -13.80 -8.22 -3.38
CA ALA A 13 -13.47 -8.23 -4.79
C ALA A 13 -14.66 -8.73 -5.60
N ASN A 14 -15.14 -7.91 -6.55
CA ASN A 14 -16.30 -8.22 -7.38
C ASN A 14 -15.98 -8.17 -8.88
N PRO A 15 -16.63 -9.01 -9.70
CA PRO A 15 -16.66 -8.82 -11.13
C PRO A 15 -17.59 -7.64 -11.47
N ILE A 16 -17.03 -6.60 -12.09
CA ILE A 16 -17.78 -5.43 -12.56
C ILE A 16 -18.01 -5.57 -14.07
N ARG A 17 -19.24 -5.39 -14.51
CA ARG A 17 -19.55 -5.38 -15.94
C ARG A 17 -19.09 -4.08 -16.57
N THR A 18 -18.45 -4.17 -17.73
CA THR A 18 -18.13 -3.00 -18.56
C THR A 18 -19.38 -2.45 -19.23
N ALA A 19 -19.32 -1.22 -19.74
CA ALA A 19 -20.47 -0.53 -20.36
C ALA A 19 -21.04 -1.28 -21.57
N ASP A 20 -20.24 -2.13 -22.23
CA ASP A 20 -20.68 -2.98 -23.35
C ASP A 20 -21.53 -4.18 -22.90
N GLY A 21 -21.62 -4.46 -21.59
CA GLY A 21 -22.34 -5.57 -20.99
C GLY A 21 -21.75 -6.96 -21.27
N LEU A 22 -20.72 -7.06 -22.12
CA LEU A 22 -20.14 -8.33 -22.59
C LEU A 22 -18.92 -8.73 -21.77
N HIS A 23 -18.12 -7.75 -21.36
CA HIS A 23 -16.89 -8.00 -20.63
C HIS A 23 -17.09 -7.78 -19.13
N LYS A 24 -16.31 -8.51 -18.34
CA LYS A 24 -16.24 -8.34 -16.88
C LYS A 24 -14.81 -8.04 -16.48
N LYS A 25 -14.63 -7.01 -15.66
CA LYS A 25 -13.35 -6.71 -14.98
C LYS A 25 -13.48 -7.08 -13.52
N ARG A 26 -12.44 -7.72 -12.95
CA ARG A 26 -12.40 -7.94 -11.51
C ARG A 26 -11.77 -6.71 -10.84
N ARG A 27 -12.44 -6.17 -9.83
CA ARG A 27 -11.97 -5.03 -9.04
C ARG A 27 -12.15 -5.30 -7.57
N ILE A 28 -11.21 -4.80 -6.77
CA ILE A 28 -11.44 -4.63 -5.34
C ILE A 28 -12.39 -3.45 -5.21
N VAL A 29 -13.55 -3.67 -4.56
CA VAL A 29 -14.59 -2.64 -4.44
C VAL A 29 -14.55 -1.94 -3.09
N SER A 30 -14.05 -2.61 -2.05
CA SER A 30 -13.79 -1.98 -0.75
C SER A 30 -12.67 -2.69 0.00
N ILE A 31 -12.00 -1.91 0.84
CA ILE A 31 -11.13 -2.36 1.92
C ILE A 31 -11.68 -1.72 3.19
N THR A 32 -12.18 -2.55 4.10
CA THR A 32 -12.93 -2.14 5.27
C THR A 32 -12.27 -2.69 6.52
N GLU A 33 -11.99 -1.82 7.49
CA GLU A 33 -11.50 -2.20 8.82
C GLU A 33 -12.66 -2.64 9.71
N VAL A 34 -12.47 -3.70 10.49
CA VAL A 34 -13.40 -4.17 11.50
C VAL A 34 -12.93 -3.70 12.87
N ARG A 35 -13.65 -2.77 13.45
CA ARG A 35 -13.39 -2.29 14.82
C ARG A 35 -13.83 -3.29 15.89
N LYS A 36 -13.26 -3.21 17.06
CA LYS A 36 -13.46 -4.20 18.13
C LYS A 36 -14.44 -3.73 19.21
N GLU A 37 -14.75 -2.44 19.24
CA GLU A 37 -15.47 -1.80 20.36
C GLU A 37 -17.00 -1.92 20.31
N TRP A 38 -17.56 -2.37 19.18
CA TRP A 38 -19.00 -2.59 19.06
C TRP A 38 -19.48 -3.78 19.91
N GLU A 39 -20.67 -3.68 20.51
CA GLU A 39 -21.23 -4.69 21.41
C GLU A 39 -22.34 -5.51 20.77
N GLU A 40 -23.32 -4.87 20.15
CA GLU A 40 -24.51 -5.52 19.61
C GLU A 40 -24.55 -5.56 18.09
N ASP A 41 -24.50 -4.40 17.44
CA ASP A 41 -24.66 -4.24 16.00
C ASP A 41 -23.52 -3.41 15.39
N PRO A 42 -22.57 -4.07 14.70
CA PRO A 42 -21.44 -3.37 14.13
C PRO A 42 -21.81 -2.32 13.08
N LEU A 43 -22.99 -2.44 12.45
CA LEU A 43 -23.44 -1.44 11.47
C LEU A 43 -23.90 -0.14 12.12
N ARG A 44 -24.45 -0.22 13.34
CA ARG A 44 -24.93 0.95 14.08
C ARG A 44 -23.86 1.57 14.96
N GLU A 45 -22.89 0.79 15.36
CA GLU A 45 -21.85 1.15 16.32
C GLU A 45 -20.50 1.44 15.67
N ASN A 46 -20.49 1.85 14.40
CA ASN A 46 -19.26 2.12 13.63
C ASN A 46 -18.24 0.96 13.65
N GLY A 47 -18.73 -0.27 13.72
CA GLY A 47 -17.88 -1.46 13.70
C GLY A 47 -17.18 -1.72 12.36
N PHE A 48 -17.56 -0.99 11.30
CA PHE A 48 -16.96 -1.08 9.98
C PHE A 48 -16.54 0.31 9.49
N VAL A 49 -15.25 0.47 9.18
CA VAL A 49 -14.70 1.71 8.65
C VAL A 49 -14.07 1.43 7.30
N ASP A 50 -14.64 2.01 6.24
CA ASP A 50 -14.04 1.87 4.93
C ASP A 50 -12.77 2.71 4.82
N LEU A 51 -11.67 2.05 4.52
CA LEU A 51 -10.38 2.68 4.27
C LEU A 51 -10.19 3.02 2.79
N MET A 52 -10.74 2.16 1.90
CA MET A 52 -10.71 2.40 0.45
C MET A 52 -12.02 1.96 -0.19
N ARG A 53 -12.46 2.72 -1.20
CA ARG A 53 -13.65 2.42 -2.00
C ARG A 53 -13.38 2.54 -3.49
N TYR A 54 -13.98 1.65 -4.26
CA TYR A 54 -13.93 1.72 -5.72
C TYR A 54 -14.79 2.86 -6.25
N ASN A 55 -14.19 3.67 -7.11
CA ASN A 55 -14.89 4.71 -7.85
C ASN A 55 -15.13 4.26 -9.30
N PRO A 56 -16.38 4.00 -9.69
CA PRO A 56 -16.68 3.54 -11.06
C PRO A 56 -16.42 4.60 -12.14
N LYS A 57 -16.37 5.90 -11.78
CA LYS A 57 -16.10 6.97 -12.75
C LYS A 57 -14.63 7.00 -13.18
N THR A 58 -13.73 6.71 -12.26
CA THR A 58 -12.27 6.72 -12.50
C THR A 58 -11.71 5.33 -12.78
N ASP A 59 -12.51 4.27 -12.58
CA ASP A 59 -12.07 2.85 -12.56
C ASP A 59 -10.91 2.61 -11.59
N GLN A 60 -10.90 3.33 -10.46
CA GLN A 60 -9.84 3.27 -9.44
C GLN A 60 -10.39 2.88 -8.07
N LEU A 61 -9.55 2.24 -7.27
CA LEU A 61 -9.76 2.08 -5.84
C LEU A 61 -9.19 3.31 -5.14
N GLU A 62 -10.07 4.15 -4.59
CA GLU A 62 -9.69 5.44 -4.00
C GLU A 62 -9.65 5.34 -2.47
N MET A 63 -8.76 6.14 -1.88
CA MET A 63 -8.65 6.28 -0.43
C MET A 63 -9.83 7.11 0.09
N THR A 64 -10.36 6.72 1.24
CA THR A 64 -11.40 7.50 1.94
C THR A 64 -10.77 8.56 2.85
N ASP A 65 -11.57 9.53 3.25
CA ASP A 65 -11.15 10.53 4.24
C ASP A 65 -10.75 9.88 5.58
N ASN A 66 -11.40 8.78 5.95
CA ASN A 66 -11.05 8.01 7.15
C ASN A 66 -9.59 7.53 7.09
N LEU A 67 -9.17 6.96 5.97
CA LEU A 67 -7.78 6.52 5.81
C LEU A 67 -6.83 7.71 5.79
N ILE A 68 -7.15 8.77 5.02
CA ILE A 68 -6.29 9.94 4.87
C ILE A 68 -6.08 10.64 6.21
N ASN A 69 -7.14 10.79 7.00
CA ASN A 69 -7.10 11.45 8.31
C ASN A 69 -6.62 10.54 9.46
N GLY A 70 -6.22 9.32 9.15
CA GLY A 70 -5.69 8.41 10.16
C GLY A 70 -6.75 7.75 11.03
N ASP A 71 -7.98 7.62 10.57
CA ASP A 71 -9.03 6.93 11.28
C ASP A 71 -8.96 5.40 11.00
N SER A 72 -7.83 4.79 11.38
CA SER A 72 -7.60 3.35 11.34
C SER A 72 -6.91 2.90 12.60
N ASP A 73 -7.60 2.10 13.40
CA ASP A 73 -7.09 1.58 14.67
C ASP A 73 -5.98 0.54 14.43
N ILE A 74 -6.09 -0.24 13.37
CA ILE A 74 -5.10 -1.25 12.99
C ILE A 74 -3.79 -0.57 12.61
N ILE A 75 -3.84 0.44 11.73
CA ILE A 75 -2.62 1.14 11.30
C ILE A 75 -2.00 1.88 12.48
N LYS A 76 -2.80 2.52 13.33
CA LYS A 76 -2.31 3.15 14.56
C LYS A 76 -1.66 2.14 15.51
N SER A 77 -2.26 0.97 15.68
CA SER A 77 -1.70 -0.11 16.51
C SER A 77 -0.34 -0.59 15.98
N ILE A 78 -0.23 -0.77 14.66
CA ILE A 78 1.07 -1.13 14.04
C ILE A 78 2.08 -0.01 14.24
N ALA A 79 1.68 1.23 13.99
CA ALA A 79 2.54 2.41 14.09
C ALA A 79 3.04 2.66 15.52
N SER A 80 2.23 2.35 16.55
CA SER A 80 2.59 2.56 17.96
C SER A 80 3.81 1.74 18.40
N ASN A 81 4.14 0.68 17.67
CA ASN A 81 5.32 -0.16 17.93
C ASN A 81 6.62 0.37 17.26
N VAL A 82 6.54 1.45 16.52
CA VAL A 82 7.69 2.06 15.83
C VAL A 82 7.92 3.46 16.38
N LYS A 83 9.09 3.67 16.95
CA LYS A 83 9.47 4.92 17.66
C LYS A 83 9.16 6.18 16.84
N GLU A 84 9.49 6.16 15.57
CA GLU A 84 9.37 7.31 14.67
C GLU A 84 7.94 7.58 14.23
N TRP A 85 7.02 6.60 14.40
CA TRP A 85 5.63 6.68 13.96
C TRP A 85 4.65 6.82 15.13
N ALA A 86 5.06 6.43 16.33
CA ALA A 86 4.18 6.45 17.49
C ALA A 86 3.61 7.85 17.74
N GLY A 87 2.28 8.00 17.61
CA GLY A 87 1.58 9.27 17.76
C GLY A 87 1.77 10.28 16.61
N ASN A 88 2.48 9.93 15.54
CA ASN A 88 2.75 10.80 14.39
C ASN A 88 2.14 10.21 13.10
N TRP A 89 0.88 10.55 12.84
CA TRP A 89 0.19 10.06 11.64
C TRP A 89 0.85 10.50 10.33
N ASP A 90 1.34 11.72 10.26
CA ASP A 90 1.98 12.25 9.04
C ASP A 90 3.19 11.38 8.65
N ALA A 91 4.00 10.97 9.61
CA ALA A 91 5.13 10.09 9.36
C ALA A 91 4.70 8.68 8.90
N VAL A 92 3.60 8.15 9.44
CA VAL A 92 2.99 6.89 9.00
C VAL A 92 2.49 7.03 7.57
N TRP A 93 1.76 8.11 7.29
CA TRP A 93 1.22 8.41 5.97
C TRP A 93 2.31 8.55 4.92
N ASP A 94 3.35 9.29 5.22
CA ASP A 94 4.51 9.44 4.34
C ASP A 94 5.16 8.10 4.01
N ASN A 95 5.24 7.17 4.97
CA ASN A 95 5.76 5.83 4.72
C ASN A 95 4.82 4.99 3.83
N ILE A 96 3.50 5.09 4.03
CA ILE A 96 2.50 4.44 3.17
C ILE A 96 2.64 4.95 1.73
N MET A 97 2.72 6.26 1.55
CA MET A 97 2.85 6.88 0.24
C MET A 97 4.19 6.59 -0.44
N LEU A 98 5.28 6.50 0.34
CA LEU A 98 6.57 6.06 -0.15
C LEU A 98 6.50 4.63 -0.73
N ARG A 99 5.93 3.69 0.02
CA ARG A 99 5.76 2.30 -0.43
C ARG A 99 4.86 2.19 -1.66
N ALA A 100 3.78 2.99 -1.71
CA ALA A 100 2.90 3.07 -2.87
C ALA A 100 3.65 3.61 -4.11
N SER A 101 4.46 4.65 -3.94
CA SER A 101 5.27 5.24 -5.01
C SER A 101 6.31 4.27 -5.56
N ILE A 102 6.99 3.51 -4.70
CA ILE A 102 7.93 2.45 -5.09
C ILE A 102 7.23 1.39 -5.95
N LYS A 103 6.09 0.86 -5.50
CA LYS A 103 5.33 -0.13 -6.25
C LYS A 103 4.83 0.41 -7.59
N LYS A 104 4.31 1.63 -7.61
CA LYS A 104 3.88 2.31 -8.83
C LYS A 104 5.02 2.45 -9.82
N THR A 105 6.17 2.95 -9.38
CA THR A 105 7.37 3.11 -10.24
C THR A 105 7.83 1.77 -10.80
N LEU A 106 7.76 0.69 -10.03
CA LEU A 106 8.13 -0.64 -10.49
C LEU A 106 7.21 -1.10 -11.63
N VAL A 107 5.89 -0.95 -11.47
CA VAL A 107 4.89 -1.31 -12.49
C VAL A 107 5.06 -0.45 -13.76
N GLU A 108 5.18 0.87 -13.60
CA GLU A 108 5.36 1.79 -14.73
C GLU A 108 6.65 1.49 -15.49
N THR A 109 7.72 1.19 -14.77
CA THR A 109 9.01 0.83 -15.37
C THR A 109 8.91 -0.48 -16.14
N ALA A 110 8.33 -1.52 -15.53
CA ALA A 110 8.12 -2.82 -16.17
C ALA A 110 7.33 -2.69 -17.48
N THR A 111 6.27 -1.88 -17.45
CA THR A 111 5.43 -1.59 -18.61
C THR A 111 6.20 -0.83 -19.69
N LYS A 112 6.92 0.23 -19.31
CA LYS A 112 7.67 1.08 -20.24
C LYS A 112 8.77 0.32 -20.99
N ILE A 113 9.52 -0.54 -20.30
CA ILE A 113 10.61 -1.32 -20.89
C ILE A 113 10.14 -2.70 -21.39
N LYS A 114 8.83 -2.99 -21.29
CA LYS A 114 8.22 -4.26 -21.68
C LYS A 114 8.88 -5.49 -21.04
N ASN A 115 9.27 -5.37 -19.79
CA ASN A 115 9.93 -6.43 -19.04
C ASN A 115 9.09 -6.85 -17.82
N PRO A 116 8.20 -7.85 -17.96
CA PRO A 116 7.34 -8.33 -16.86
C PRO A 116 8.11 -8.99 -15.73
N LEU A 117 9.36 -9.43 -15.95
CA LEU A 117 10.19 -10.05 -14.90
C LEU A 117 10.48 -9.12 -13.71
N LEU A 118 10.33 -7.80 -13.89
CA LEU A 118 10.41 -6.85 -12.78
C LEU A 118 9.24 -6.98 -11.79
N LEU A 119 8.15 -7.63 -12.19
CA LEU A 119 6.96 -7.81 -11.37
C LEU A 119 6.87 -9.24 -10.78
N GLU A 120 7.81 -10.11 -11.13
CA GLU A 120 7.89 -11.46 -10.60
C GLU A 120 8.40 -11.45 -9.15
N ALA A 121 8.06 -12.52 -8.41
CA ALA A 121 8.33 -12.62 -6.98
C ALA A 121 9.79 -12.37 -6.63
N GLU A 122 10.73 -12.94 -7.37
CA GLU A 122 12.17 -12.79 -7.12
C GLU A 122 12.60 -11.31 -7.14
N PHE A 123 12.22 -10.57 -8.18
CA PHE A 123 12.61 -9.16 -8.28
C PHE A 123 11.86 -8.29 -7.27
N THR A 124 10.60 -8.62 -7.01
CA THR A 124 9.79 -7.90 -6.03
C THR A 124 10.36 -8.04 -4.62
N ILE A 125 10.80 -9.24 -4.24
CA ILE A 125 11.48 -9.49 -2.96
C ILE A 125 12.78 -8.68 -2.88
N ARG A 126 13.65 -8.76 -3.89
CA ARG A 126 14.90 -7.98 -3.94
C ARG A 126 14.67 -6.48 -3.85
N SER A 127 13.62 -5.98 -4.52
CA SER A 127 13.23 -4.58 -4.46
C SER A 127 12.79 -4.16 -3.05
N ASN A 128 12.06 -5.03 -2.34
CA ASN A 128 11.66 -4.80 -0.97
C ASN A 128 12.83 -4.84 0.01
N ASP A 129 13.74 -5.81 -0.15
CA ASP A 129 14.95 -5.93 0.68
C ASP A 129 15.83 -4.69 0.54
N GLU A 130 16.02 -4.21 -0.70
CA GLU A 130 16.78 -3.00 -0.96
C GLU A 130 16.10 -1.74 -0.37
N PHE A 131 14.78 -1.66 -0.45
CA PHE A 131 14.02 -0.60 0.22
C PHE A 131 14.32 -0.57 1.73
N HIS A 132 14.29 -1.71 2.40
CA HIS A 132 14.59 -1.79 3.83
C HIS A 132 16.04 -1.43 4.13
N ARG A 133 17.00 -1.94 3.37
CA ARG A 133 18.42 -1.63 3.51
C ARG A 133 18.70 -0.12 3.38
N ILE A 134 18.08 0.53 2.38
CA ILE A 134 18.22 1.98 2.18
C ILE A 134 17.55 2.74 3.33
N SER A 135 16.36 2.32 3.74
CA SER A 135 15.64 2.96 4.84
C SER A 135 16.43 2.94 6.14
N ASP A 136 17.04 1.80 6.47
CA ASP A 136 17.89 1.64 7.64
C ASP A 136 19.16 2.52 7.54
N SER A 137 19.82 2.52 6.39
CA SER A 137 21.01 3.36 6.15
C SER A 137 20.71 4.86 6.28
N VAL A 138 19.55 5.31 5.75
CA VAL A 138 19.12 6.72 5.86
C VAL A 138 18.83 7.07 7.32
N ARG A 139 18.12 6.20 8.03
CA ARG A 139 17.79 6.39 9.44
C ARG A 139 19.05 6.45 10.32
N GLU A 140 19.98 5.54 10.12
CA GLU A 140 21.24 5.53 10.86
C GLU A 140 22.10 6.78 10.62
N LYS A 141 22.13 7.26 9.39
CA LYS A 141 22.97 8.39 9.00
C LYS A 141 22.39 9.76 9.37
N TYR A 142 21.06 9.91 9.32
CA TYR A 142 20.39 11.20 9.47
C TYR A 142 19.49 11.28 10.71
N GLU A 143 19.34 10.18 11.46
CA GLU A 143 18.47 10.04 12.63
C GLU A 143 16.98 10.36 12.36
N ILE A 144 16.59 10.41 11.07
CA ILE A 144 15.23 10.65 10.59
C ILE A 144 14.89 9.70 9.46
N ILE A 145 13.59 9.52 9.22
CA ILE A 145 13.07 8.81 8.05
C ILE A 145 12.80 9.86 6.95
N ASP A 146 13.79 10.11 6.09
CA ASP A 146 13.65 10.97 4.92
C ASP A 146 13.08 10.16 3.73
N THR A 147 11.77 10.20 3.56
CA THR A 147 11.05 9.43 2.53
C THR A 147 11.44 9.83 1.10
N LYS A 148 11.76 11.10 0.86
CA LYS A 148 12.20 11.60 -0.46
C LYS A 148 13.56 11.04 -0.82
N ARG A 149 14.48 11.02 0.14
CA ARG A 149 15.81 10.47 -0.03
C ARG A 149 15.78 8.96 -0.23
N ILE A 150 15.00 8.24 0.58
CA ILE A 150 14.83 6.80 0.44
C ILE A 150 14.32 6.47 -0.95
N TYR A 151 13.30 7.19 -1.44
CA TYR A 151 12.76 7.00 -2.78
C TYR A 151 13.81 7.27 -3.86
N PHE A 152 14.58 8.35 -3.73
CA PHE A 152 15.62 8.71 -4.68
C PHE A 152 16.69 7.60 -4.76
N GLU A 153 17.24 7.17 -3.63
CA GLU A 153 18.28 6.15 -3.58
C GLU A 153 17.78 4.79 -4.11
N TRP A 154 16.54 4.41 -3.77
CA TRP A 154 15.92 3.21 -4.31
C TRP A 154 15.71 3.30 -5.84
N ASN A 155 15.31 4.44 -6.36
CA ASN A 155 15.13 4.63 -7.80
C ASN A 155 16.47 4.57 -8.56
N GLU A 156 17.55 5.10 -7.99
CA GLU A 156 18.89 4.95 -8.55
C GLU A 156 19.36 3.48 -8.55
N TRP A 157 19.05 2.74 -7.50
CA TRP A 157 19.28 1.29 -7.48
C TRP A 157 18.48 0.58 -8.59
N LEU A 158 17.19 0.88 -8.75
CA LEU A 158 16.36 0.30 -9.81
C LEU A 158 16.96 0.56 -11.20
N LYS A 159 17.39 1.79 -11.48
CA LYS A 159 18.04 2.15 -12.75
C LYS A 159 19.30 1.32 -13.00
N LYS A 160 20.12 1.08 -11.97
CA LYS A 160 21.32 0.23 -12.08
C LYS A 160 20.94 -1.21 -12.40
N GLN A 161 19.92 -1.78 -11.75
CA GLN A 161 19.46 -3.15 -12.02
C GLN A 161 19.01 -3.33 -13.48
N ILE A 162 18.31 -2.33 -14.03
CA ILE A 162 17.84 -2.36 -15.42
C ILE A 162 19.02 -2.29 -16.39
N LYS A 163 20.01 -1.41 -16.15
CA LYS A 163 21.21 -1.30 -16.99
C LYS A 163 22.02 -2.59 -16.99
N LEU A 164 22.24 -3.20 -15.84
CA LEU A 164 22.96 -4.46 -15.71
C LEU A 164 22.31 -5.59 -16.53
N LYS A 165 20.96 -5.71 -16.48
CA LYS A 165 20.27 -6.73 -17.29
C LYS A 165 20.37 -6.49 -18.80
N ASN A 166 20.39 -5.23 -19.23
CA ASN A 166 20.54 -4.90 -20.66
C ASN A 166 21.98 -5.10 -21.18
N SER A 167 22.97 -5.25 -20.29
CA SER A 167 24.36 -5.52 -20.67
C SER A 167 24.64 -7.02 -20.89
N PHE A 168 23.68 -7.89 -20.55
CA PHE A 168 23.78 -9.35 -20.68
C PHE A 168 22.77 -9.93 -21.69
N ALA A 169 22.00 -9.09 -22.37
CA ALA A 169 21.08 -9.46 -23.45
C ALA A 169 21.65 -8.99 -24.80
#